data_5e34d9364870134a17ec0e88f4c9667d
#
_entry.id   5e34d9364870134a17ec0e88f4c9667d
#
_cell.length_a   1.000
_cell.length_b   1.000
_cell.length_c   1.000
_cell.angle_alpha   90.00
_cell.angle_beta   90.00
_cell.angle_gamma   90.00
#
_symmetry.space_group_name_H-M   'P 1'
#
loop_
_entity.id
_entity.type
_entity.pdbx_description
1 polymer ?
#
loop_
_entity_poly.entity_id
_entity_poly.type
_entity_poly.pdbx_seq_one_letter_code
_entity_poly.pdbx_strand_id
1 'polypeptide(L)'
;MSANDIALKVAADAGRAAQELVLGLMSMPWGQVSPSVYETGRLVTLAPWLTGHGERVRWLIDTQRSDGGWGAPEGYGLVPSLSATEALLSVLRRGDDTGVGAETLREAAARGLRLLSRCLSGAGLSLPDMPAIELIVPSLVMLINEHLEENGMSVPLTLPVGMSAAPLEAVRAWVASEAEIPQKLLHALEIAGDAANGAAVAHVTDIGTIGASPAASAAWLGDRGPSEPGHPVRWHLEAIVRRHGGPVPVGLPITVFERGWVLSWLARAGIPFEVPPEMLADLRAAIGPAGTPAGAGLPPDADTTSVALYALALLGVPRRPDSLWAFETPTHFCTWQGEEGSSVSVNAHVLDAFGQYAAVRPAEAARYAPAIGKLRGWLLERQREDGSWDDRWHASPYYATVSCSLALHEFGGPAAVPAVRAAVEWVLDTQSEDGSWGRWTGTAEETAYALQLLLFAGGEERVRDAAARGYAYLLRVADVAEGPPLWHDKDLYRPLAVVRAAVLAAIHLAQSRSLGVRPISQV
;
A
#
# COMPACT_ATOMS: atom_id res chain seq x y z
N MET A 1 5.61 -32.95 28.25
CA MET A 1 6.29 -32.32 27.10
C MET A 1 7.42 -31.45 27.65
N SER A 2 8.64 -31.62 27.19
CA SER A 2 9.75 -30.75 27.57
C SER A 2 9.59 -29.37 26.93
N ALA A 3 10.26 -28.34 27.48
CA ALA A 3 10.27 -27.02 26.84
C ALA A 3 10.77 -27.09 25.36
N ASN A 4 11.67 -28.04 25.08
CA ASN A 4 12.18 -28.30 23.74
C ASN A 4 11.10 -28.88 22.80
N ASP A 5 10.22 -29.76 23.31
CA ASP A 5 9.14 -30.35 22.54
C ASP A 5 8.06 -29.30 22.19
N ILE A 6 7.82 -28.35 23.10
CA ILE A 6 6.89 -27.23 22.88
C ILE A 6 7.48 -26.28 21.84
N ALA A 7 8.77 -25.93 21.94
CA ALA A 7 9.46 -25.05 20.99
C ALA A 7 9.45 -25.63 19.56
N LEU A 8 9.72 -26.94 19.42
CA LEU A 8 9.68 -27.64 18.13
C LEU A 8 8.27 -27.66 17.52
N LYS A 9 7.22 -27.86 18.34
CA LYS A 9 5.83 -27.83 17.86
C LYS A 9 5.42 -26.44 17.38
N VAL A 10 5.75 -25.40 18.13
CA VAL A 10 5.46 -24.00 17.79
C VAL A 10 6.19 -23.58 16.51
N ALA A 11 7.47 -23.93 16.39
CA ALA A 11 8.24 -23.67 15.17
C ALA A 11 7.65 -24.41 13.96
N ALA A 12 7.17 -25.65 14.14
CA ALA A 12 6.49 -26.41 13.08
C ALA A 12 5.15 -25.81 12.66
N ASP A 13 4.37 -25.27 13.60
CA ASP A 13 3.11 -24.60 13.31
C ASP A 13 3.31 -23.28 12.56
N ALA A 14 4.29 -22.46 12.96
CA ALA A 14 4.66 -21.24 12.26
C ALA A 14 5.23 -21.53 10.86
N GLY A 15 6.10 -22.54 10.73
CA GLY A 15 6.65 -22.99 9.46
C GLY A 15 5.57 -23.47 8.49
N ARG A 16 4.59 -24.23 8.97
CA ARG A 16 3.45 -24.67 8.17
C ARG A 16 2.62 -23.48 7.68
N ALA A 17 2.27 -22.54 8.55
CA ALA A 17 1.50 -21.35 8.18
C ALA A 17 2.26 -20.47 7.18
N ALA A 18 3.59 -20.31 7.35
CA ALA A 18 4.44 -19.62 6.39
C ALA A 18 4.49 -20.35 5.04
N GLN A 19 4.59 -21.68 5.05
CA GLN A 19 4.59 -22.48 3.82
C GLN A 19 3.26 -22.35 3.06
N GLU A 20 2.13 -22.42 3.77
CA GLU A 20 0.80 -22.21 3.19
C GLU A 20 0.68 -20.81 2.58
N LEU A 21 1.17 -19.79 3.28
CA LEU A 21 1.17 -18.40 2.78
C LEU A 21 2.01 -18.27 1.51
N VAL A 22 3.23 -18.80 1.49
CA VAL A 22 4.13 -18.76 0.33
C VAL A 22 3.54 -19.50 -0.87
N LEU A 23 2.94 -20.68 -0.67
CA LEU A 23 2.24 -21.41 -1.74
C LEU A 23 1.01 -20.65 -2.23
N GLY A 24 0.32 -19.93 -1.34
CA GLY A 24 -0.77 -19.03 -1.67
C GLY A 24 -0.39 -17.94 -2.68
N LEU A 25 0.84 -17.40 -2.60
CA LEU A 25 1.34 -16.42 -3.57
C LEU A 25 1.48 -16.97 -4.99
N MET A 26 1.69 -18.28 -5.14
CA MET A 26 1.72 -18.93 -6.46
C MET A 26 0.31 -19.16 -7.01
N SER A 27 -0.63 -19.52 -6.16
CA SER A 27 -2.02 -19.75 -6.58
C SER A 27 -2.79 -18.45 -6.87
N MET A 28 -2.34 -17.33 -6.30
CA MET A 28 -2.91 -15.98 -6.50
C MET A 28 -1.85 -15.00 -7.02
N PRO A 29 -1.34 -15.20 -8.25
CA PRO A 29 -0.16 -14.51 -8.76
C PRO A 29 -0.36 -13.00 -8.96
N TRP A 30 -1.60 -12.50 -8.99
CA TRP A 30 -1.86 -11.05 -9.08
C TRP A 30 -1.77 -10.32 -7.74
N GLY A 31 -1.73 -11.06 -6.63
CA GLY A 31 -1.71 -10.53 -5.29
C GLY A 31 -3.08 -10.48 -4.61
N GLN A 32 -3.06 -10.29 -3.30
CA GLN A 32 -4.23 -10.27 -2.43
C GLN A 32 -4.38 -8.86 -1.83
N VAL A 33 -5.24 -8.06 -2.46
CA VAL A 33 -5.45 -6.64 -2.11
C VAL A 33 -6.91 -6.40 -1.76
N SER A 34 -7.17 -5.60 -0.73
CA SER A 34 -8.53 -5.18 -0.37
C SER A 34 -9.17 -4.34 -1.48
N PRO A 35 -10.50 -4.39 -1.65
CA PRO A 35 -11.19 -3.48 -2.56
C PRO A 35 -10.97 -2.01 -2.20
N SER A 36 -10.91 -1.15 -3.21
CA SER A 36 -10.82 0.30 -3.11
C SER A 36 -12.18 0.93 -3.42
N VAL A 37 -12.60 1.85 -2.58
CA VAL A 37 -13.81 2.66 -2.81
C VAL A 37 -13.61 3.58 -4.01
N TYR A 38 -12.41 4.16 -4.14
CA TYR A 38 -12.09 5.03 -5.27
C TYR A 38 -12.19 4.29 -6.60
N GLU A 39 -11.43 3.22 -6.81
CA GLU A 39 -11.41 2.46 -8.06
C GLU A 39 -12.79 1.86 -8.38
N THR A 40 -13.48 1.33 -7.37
CA THR A 40 -14.83 0.78 -7.54
C THR A 40 -15.82 1.86 -7.98
N GLY A 41 -15.79 3.04 -7.36
CA GLY A 41 -16.63 4.18 -7.75
C GLY A 41 -16.33 4.64 -9.17
N ARG A 42 -15.05 4.73 -9.55
CA ARG A 42 -14.66 5.08 -10.93
C ARG A 42 -15.18 4.07 -11.94
N LEU A 43 -15.13 2.75 -11.65
CA LEU A 43 -15.71 1.74 -12.54
C LEU A 43 -17.23 1.82 -12.64
N VAL A 44 -17.93 2.21 -11.58
CA VAL A 44 -19.39 2.47 -11.64
C VAL A 44 -19.71 3.58 -12.63
N THR A 45 -18.87 4.63 -12.68
CA THR A 45 -19.05 5.75 -13.59
C THR A 45 -18.57 5.42 -15.02
N LEU A 46 -17.34 4.92 -15.16
CA LEU A 46 -16.64 4.78 -16.45
C LEU A 46 -16.98 3.49 -17.21
N ALA A 47 -17.38 2.43 -16.50
CA ALA A 47 -17.65 1.13 -17.11
C ALA A 47 -18.94 0.48 -16.57
N PRO A 48 -20.11 1.13 -16.71
CA PRO A 48 -21.40 0.54 -16.27
C PRO A 48 -21.74 -0.75 -17.00
N TRP A 49 -21.21 -0.96 -18.19
CA TRP A 49 -21.37 -2.16 -19.02
C TRP A 49 -20.58 -3.38 -18.49
N LEU A 50 -19.62 -3.17 -17.60
CA LEU A 50 -18.75 -4.23 -17.07
C LEU A 50 -19.52 -5.12 -16.09
N THR A 51 -19.34 -6.45 -16.21
CA THR A 51 -19.94 -7.44 -15.29
C THR A 51 -19.80 -7.00 -13.82
N GLY A 52 -20.82 -7.27 -13.00
CA GLY A 52 -20.79 -6.93 -11.57
C GLY A 52 -21.12 -5.46 -11.27
N HIS A 53 -21.75 -4.72 -12.18
CA HIS A 53 -22.13 -3.33 -11.96
C HIS A 53 -23.04 -3.14 -10.74
N GLY A 54 -24.10 -3.97 -10.61
CA GLY A 54 -24.99 -3.93 -9.45
C GLY A 54 -24.30 -4.27 -8.15
N GLU A 55 -23.40 -5.25 -8.16
CA GLU A 55 -22.57 -5.64 -7.02
C GLU A 55 -21.65 -4.51 -6.56
N ARG A 56 -21.02 -3.77 -7.49
CA ARG A 56 -20.21 -2.58 -7.17
C ARG A 56 -21.06 -1.49 -6.50
N VAL A 57 -22.23 -1.19 -7.05
CA VAL A 57 -23.12 -0.17 -6.48
C VAL A 57 -23.60 -0.57 -5.09
N ARG A 58 -24.02 -1.84 -4.91
CA ARG A 58 -24.43 -2.35 -3.59
C ARG A 58 -23.29 -2.28 -2.58
N TRP A 59 -22.09 -2.69 -2.97
CA TRP A 59 -20.91 -2.62 -2.09
C TRP A 59 -20.58 -1.18 -1.66
N LEU A 60 -20.70 -0.18 -2.54
CA LEU A 60 -20.53 1.22 -2.17
C LEU A 60 -21.56 1.65 -1.12
N ILE A 61 -22.81 1.20 -1.21
CA ILE A 61 -23.85 1.50 -0.22
C ILE A 61 -23.56 0.81 1.11
N ASP A 62 -23.19 -0.47 1.06
CA ASP A 62 -22.96 -1.30 2.26
C ASP A 62 -21.71 -0.82 3.05
N THR A 63 -20.73 -0.22 2.37
CA THR A 63 -19.51 0.32 2.98
C THR A 63 -19.60 1.79 3.40
N GLN A 64 -20.75 2.46 3.15
CA GLN A 64 -20.96 3.83 3.60
C GLN A 64 -21.02 3.92 5.13
N ARG A 65 -20.17 4.75 5.72
CA ARG A 65 -20.13 4.97 7.17
C ARG A 65 -21.38 5.71 7.67
N SER A 66 -21.60 5.65 8.98
CA SER A 66 -22.73 6.33 9.63
C SER A 66 -22.71 7.86 9.48
N ASP A 67 -21.52 8.47 9.31
CA ASP A 67 -21.35 9.91 9.06
C ASP A 67 -21.68 10.33 7.61
N GLY A 68 -21.89 9.35 6.74
CA GLY A 68 -22.21 9.51 5.32
C GLY A 68 -21.02 9.42 4.38
N GLY A 69 -19.80 9.23 4.88
CA GLY A 69 -18.58 9.11 4.09
C GLY A 69 -18.15 7.69 3.83
N TRP A 70 -17.00 7.56 3.18
CA TRP A 70 -16.28 6.32 2.93
C TRP A 70 -14.81 6.45 3.30
N GLY A 71 -14.11 5.32 3.38
CA GLY A 71 -12.67 5.27 3.64
C GLY A 71 -12.31 5.47 5.11
N ALA A 72 -11.04 5.74 5.37
CA ALA A 72 -10.50 5.93 6.71
C ALA A 72 -10.80 7.32 7.29
N PRO A 73 -10.58 7.52 8.61
CA PRO A 73 -10.74 8.83 9.25
C PRO A 73 -9.85 9.93 8.68
N GLU A 74 -10.06 11.15 9.13
CA GLU A 74 -9.29 12.35 8.78
C GLU A 74 -9.38 12.65 7.27
N GLY A 75 -8.34 13.24 6.67
CA GLY A 75 -8.26 13.56 5.25
C GLY A 75 -8.28 12.36 4.31
N TYR A 76 -8.01 11.13 4.81
CA TYR A 76 -8.05 9.89 4.04
C TYR A 76 -9.45 9.51 3.54
N GLY A 77 -10.50 10.01 4.16
CA GLY A 77 -11.87 9.78 3.72
C GLY A 77 -12.32 10.66 2.55
N LEU A 78 -11.55 11.68 2.13
CA LEU A 78 -12.01 12.63 1.11
C LEU A 78 -12.13 11.99 -0.27
N VAL A 79 -11.05 11.41 -0.78
CA VAL A 79 -11.01 10.81 -2.12
C VAL A 79 -12.05 9.68 -2.29
N PRO A 80 -12.15 8.69 -1.40
CA PRO A 80 -13.17 7.65 -1.51
C PRO A 80 -14.59 8.21 -1.41
N SER A 81 -14.84 9.22 -0.54
CA SER A 81 -16.17 9.83 -0.43
C SER A 81 -16.57 10.62 -1.67
N LEU A 82 -15.63 11.34 -2.30
CA LEU A 82 -15.88 12.01 -3.58
C LEU A 82 -16.20 10.99 -4.67
N SER A 83 -15.39 9.94 -4.81
CA SER A 83 -15.58 8.91 -5.85
C SER A 83 -16.90 8.16 -5.69
N ALA A 84 -17.23 7.71 -4.48
CA ALA A 84 -18.48 6.99 -4.24
C ALA A 84 -19.71 7.88 -4.44
N THR A 85 -19.66 9.15 -3.97
CA THR A 85 -20.76 10.10 -4.14
C THR A 85 -21.00 10.39 -5.62
N GLU A 86 -19.95 10.68 -6.40
CA GLU A 86 -20.06 10.90 -7.84
C GLU A 86 -20.61 9.67 -8.56
N ALA A 87 -20.14 8.48 -8.21
CA ALA A 87 -20.62 7.23 -8.78
C ALA A 87 -22.13 7.03 -8.57
N LEU A 88 -22.63 7.28 -7.36
CA LEU A 88 -24.08 7.15 -7.06
C LEU A 88 -24.90 8.21 -7.81
N LEU A 89 -24.40 9.44 -7.97
CA LEU A 89 -25.03 10.47 -8.79
C LEU A 89 -25.09 10.07 -10.26
N SER A 90 -24.02 9.48 -10.79
CA SER A 90 -23.94 8.95 -12.15
C SER A 90 -24.96 7.81 -12.39
N VAL A 91 -25.12 6.88 -11.44
CA VAL A 91 -26.14 5.83 -11.52
C VAL A 91 -27.55 6.43 -11.57
N LEU A 92 -27.84 7.41 -10.70
CA LEU A 92 -29.14 8.09 -10.67
C LEU A 92 -29.43 8.84 -11.98
N ARG A 93 -28.44 9.54 -12.54
CA ARG A 93 -28.58 10.26 -13.81
C ARG A 93 -28.86 9.33 -14.98
N ARG A 94 -28.16 8.19 -15.07
CA ARG A 94 -28.36 7.22 -16.16
C ARG A 94 -29.62 6.38 -15.99
N GLY A 95 -30.13 6.26 -14.76
CA GLY A 95 -31.25 5.37 -14.44
C GLY A 95 -30.86 3.89 -14.54
N ASP A 96 -29.63 3.54 -14.17
CA ASP A 96 -29.09 2.19 -14.28
C ASP A 96 -29.92 1.18 -13.45
N ASP A 97 -30.22 0.01 -14.04
CA ASP A 97 -30.78 -1.11 -13.27
C ASP A 97 -29.66 -1.84 -12.50
N THR A 98 -29.52 -1.49 -11.22
CA THR A 98 -28.48 -2.01 -10.33
C THR A 98 -29.03 -3.02 -9.32
N GLY A 99 -30.33 -3.28 -9.32
CA GLY A 99 -31.02 -4.05 -8.28
C GLY A 99 -31.07 -3.32 -6.92
N VAL A 100 -30.70 -2.03 -6.86
CA VAL A 100 -30.79 -1.14 -5.69
C VAL A 100 -31.88 -0.11 -5.95
N GLY A 101 -32.79 0.08 -4.98
CA GLY A 101 -33.88 1.03 -5.11
C GLY A 101 -33.40 2.48 -5.27
N ALA A 102 -34.03 3.25 -6.16
CA ALA A 102 -33.65 4.64 -6.44
C ALA A 102 -33.70 5.53 -5.19
N GLU A 103 -34.56 5.26 -4.23
CA GLU A 103 -34.60 6.01 -2.97
C GLU A 103 -33.35 5.77 -2.12
N THR A 104 -32.94 4.53 -1.96
CA THR A 104 -31.69 4.15 -1.26
C THR A 104 -30.47 4.83 -1.89
N LEU A 105 -30.41 4.88 -3.22
CA LEU A 105 -29.35 5.57 -3.96
C LEU A 105 -29.34 7.09 -3.66
N ARG A 106 -30.53 7.74 -3.70
CA ARG A 106 -30.66 9.18 -3.39
C ARG A 106 -30.23 9.48 -1.95
N GLU A 107 -30.68 8.68 -0.99
CA GLU A 107 -30.33 8.85 0.42
C GLU A 107 -28.83 8.71 0.64
N ALA A 108 -28.19 7.69 0.06
CA ALA A 108 -26.75 7.48 0.17
C ALA A 108 -25.97 8.62 -0.48
N ALA A 109 -26.32 9.05 -1.69
CA ALA A 109 -25.70 10.20 -2.36
C ALA A 109 -25.88 11.49 -1.55
N ALA A 110 -27.08 11.74 -1.00
CA ALA A 110 -27.34 12.91 -0.17
C ALA A 110 -26.54 12.90 1.13
N ARG A 111 -26.32 11.74 1.77
CA ARG A 111 -25.43 11.64 2.95
C ARG A 111 -23.98 11.99 2.56
N GLY A 112 -23.49 11.45 1.44
CA GLY A 112 -22.16 11.77 0.91
C GLY A 112 -21.99 13.26 0.63
N LEU A 113 -22.93 13.88 -0.08
CA LEU A 113 -22.89 15.33 -0.37
C LEU A 113 -22.87 16.18 0.90
N ARG A 114 -23.67 15.83 1.91
CA ARG A 114 -23.65 16.56 3.20
C ARG A 114 -22.32 16.47 3.91
N LEU A 115 -21.68 15.29 3.90
CA LEU A 115 -20.33 15.13 4.47
C LEU A 115 -19.34 16.01 3.70
N LEU A 116 -19.29 15.86 2.36
CA LEU A 116 -18.37 16.59 1.50
C LEU A 116 -18.51 18.11 1.64
N SER A 117 -19.75 18.61 1.67
CA SER A 117 -20.01 20.03 1.89
C SER A 117 -19.43 20.51 3.22
N ARG A 118 -19.61 19.76 4.31
CA ARG A 118 -19.02 20.10 5.62
C ARG A 118 -17.50 20.07 5.62
N CYS A 119 -16.90 19.01 5.05
CA CYS A 119 -15.45 18.84 5.05
C CYS A 119 -14.75 19.91 4.20
N LEU A 120 -15.31 20.22 3.03
CA LEU A 120 -14.70 21.15 2.08
C LEU A 120 -14.93 22.63 2.46
N SER A 121 -16.00 22.94 3.23
CA SER A 121 -16.24 24.30 3.74
C SER A 121 -15.43 24.63 5.00
N GLY A 122 -14.82 23.64 5.64
CA GLY A 122 -14.08 23.78 6.89
C GLY A 122 -12.62 24.19 6.70
N ALA A 123 -12.11 25.08 7.53
CA ALA A 123 -10.71 25.53 7.50
C ALA A 123 -9.71 24.50 8.07
N GLY A 124 -10.16 23.33 8.53
CA GLY A 124 -9.36 22.38 9.30
C GLY A 124 -9.04 21.05 8.59
N LEU A 125 -9.35 20.90 7.31
CA LEU A 125 -9.07 19.66 6.59
C LEU A 125 -7.58 19.59 6.24
N SER A 126 -6.83 18.72 6.93
CA SER A 126 -5.47 18.36 6.56
C SER A 126 -5.52 17.16 5.61
N LEU A 127 -4.99 17.33 4.41
CA LEU A 127 -4.90 16.25 3.43
C LEU A 127 -3.59 15.47 3.59
N PRO A 128 -3.65 14.13 3.54
CA PRO A 128 -2.45 13.32 3.50
C PRO A 128 -1.74 13.45 2.14
N ASP A 129 -0.41 13.21 2.13
CA ASP A 129 0.36 13.11 0.90
C ASP A 129 0.08 11.75 0.23
N MET A 130 -0.92 11.72 -0.66
CA MET A 130 -1.32 10.52 -1.40
C MET A 130 -1.13 10.73 -2.90
N PRO A 131 -0.88 9.64 -3.68
CA PRO A 131 -0.69 9.72 -5.12
C PRO A 131 -1.80 10.49 -5.84
N ALA A 132 -1.41 11.50 -6.61
CA ALA A 132 -2.27 12.31 -7.47
C ALA A 132 -3.48 12.99 -6.78
N ILE A 133 -3.46 13.18 -5.46
CA ILE A 133 -4.57 13.77 -4.70
C ILE A 133 -4.90 15.18 -5.22
N GLU A 134 -3.89 15.95 -5.63
CA GLU A 134 -4.00 17.30 -6.20
C GLU A 134 -4.66 17.34 -7.58
N LEU A 135 -4.79 16.17 -8.24
CA LEU A 135 -5.45 15.99 -9.53
C LEU A 135 -6.82 15.33 -9.36
N ILE A 136 -6.89 14.32 -8.51
CA ILE A 136 -8.10 13.52 -8.28
C ILE A 136 -9.20 14.36 -7.61
N VAL A 137 -8.87 15.09 -6.55
CA VAL A 137 -9.86 15.88 -5.81
C VAL A 137 -10.51 16.95 -6.69
N PRO A 138 -9.76 17.81 -7.44
CA PRO A 138 -10.38 18.76 -8.36
C PRO A 138 -11.22 18.09 -9.45
N SER A 139 -10.77 16.95 -10.00
CA SER A 139 -11.51 16.22 -11.04
C SER A 139 -12.88 15.75 -10.52
N LEU A 140 -12.92 15.15 -9.32
CA LEU A 140 -14.16 14.64 -8.75
C LEU A 140 -15.10 15.76 -8.26
N VAL A 141 -14.56 16.83 -7.70
CA VAL A 141 -15.36 18.01 -7.31
C VAL A 141 -16.04 18.61 -8.53
N MET A 142 -15.33 18.71 -9.66
CA MET A 142 -15.90 19.22 -10.91
C MET A 142 -17.04 18.33 -11.41
N LEU A 143 -16.84 16.99 -11.46
CA LEU A 143 -17.87 16.04 -11.91
C LEU A 143 -19.11 16.07 -10.99
N ILE A 144 -18.93 16.16 -9.67
CA ILE A 144 -20.06 16.31 -8.73
C ILE A 144 -20.81 17.62 -9.00
N ASN A 145 -20.10 18.73 -9.19
CA ASN A 145 -20.73 20.03 -9.47
C ASN A 145 -21.53 20.02 -10.77
N GLU A 146 -21.07 19.34 -11.82
CA GLU A 146 -21.84 19.13 -13.05
C GLU A 146 -23.19 18.41 -12.75
N HIS A 147 -23.16 17.35 -11.92
CA HIS A 147 -24.40 16.68 -11.49
C HIS A 147 -25.31 17.61 -10.67
N LEU A 148 -24.77 18.46 -9.82
CA LEU A 148 -25.56 19.40 -9.01
C LEU A 148 -26.23 20.47 -9.87
N GLU A 149 -25.52 21.01 -10.86
CA GLU A 149 -26.05 21.98 -11.83
C GLU A 149 -27.19 21.38 -12.66
N GLU A 150 -27.01 20.20 -13.23
CA GLU A 150 -28.03 19.48 -14.02
C GLU A 150 -29.34 19.25 -13.20
N ASN A 151 -29.22 19.05 -11.89
CA ASN A 151 -30.36 18.86 -10.99
C ASN A 151 -30.89 20.16 -10.37
N GLY A 152 -30.41 21.34 -10.80
CA GLY A 152 -30.89 22.65 -10.31
C GLY A 152 -30.49 22.95 -8.85
N MET A 153 -29.47 22.30 -8.32
CA MET A 153 -28.96 22.54 -6.96
C MET A 153 -27.99 23.71 -6.97
N SER A 154 -28.23 24.72 -6.11
CA SER A 154 -27.58 26.02 -6.18
C SER A 154 -26.26 26.18 -5.41
N VAL A 155 -25.80 25.17 -4.68
CA VAL A 155 -24.58 25.27 -3.86
C VAL A 155 -23.54 24.24 -4.33
N PRO A 156 -22.55 24.69 -5.12
CA PRO A 156 -21.48 23.80 -5.55
C PRO A 156 -20.53 23.46 -4.40
N LEU A 157 -19.84 22.30 -4.53
CA LEU A 157 -18.70 21.97 -3.69
C LEU A 157 -17.50 22.87 -4.05
N THR A 158 -16.74 23.28 -3.06
CA THR A 158 -15.50 24.05 -3.23
C THR A 158 -14.28 23.14 -3.08
N LEU A 159 -13.15 23.53 -3.64
CA LEU A 159 -11.89 22.84 -3.39
C LEU A 159 -11.39 23.10 -1.96
N PRO A 160 -10.62 22.17 -1.38
CA PRO A 160 -9.92 22.39 -0.11
C PRO A 160 -9.07 23.67 -0.16
N VAL A 161 -8.91 24.33 0.98
CA VAL A 161 -8.09 25.54 1.10
C VAL A 161 -6.66 25.26 0.64
N GLY A 162 -6.15 26.08 -0.26
CA GLY A 162 -4.80 25.94 -0.84
C GLY A 162 -4.72 25.00 -2.05
N MET A 163 -5.79 24.27 -2.42
CA MET A 163 -5.83 23.44 -3.62
C MET A 163 -6.36 24.25 -4.81
N SER A 164 -5.82 23.98 -6.01
CA SER A 164 -6.19 24.62 -7.27
C SER A 164 -6.50 23.57 -8.34
N ALA A 165 -7.39 23.91 -9.28
CA ALA A 165 -7.64 23.08 -10.48
C ALA A 165 -6.56 23.23 -11.55
N ALA A 166 -5.68 24.21 -11.47
CA ALA A 166 -4.68 24.48 -12.51
C ALA A 166 -3.74 23.28 -12.82
N PRO A 167 -3.24 22.48 -11.83
CA PRO A 167 -2.48 21.27 -12.16
C PRO A 167 -3.28 20.25 -12.97
N LEU A 168 -4.55 20.04 -12.63
CA LEU A 168 -5.45 19.15 -13.39
C LEU A 168 -5.65 19.63 -14.83
N GLU A 169 -5.92 20.91 -15.02
CA GLU A 169 -6.10 21.52 -16.34
C GLU A 169 -4.83 21.36 -17.19
N ALA A 170 -3.65 21.59 -16.60
CA ALA A 170 -2.37 21.39 -17.27
C ALA A 170 -2.15 19.94 -17.71
N VAL A 171 -2.45 18.95 -16.83
CA VAL A 171 -2.33 17.53 -17.16
C VAL A 171 -3.32 17.12 -18.24
N ARG A 172 -4.57 17.60 -18.19
CA ARG A 172 -5.58 17.36 -19.24
C ARG A 172 -5.14 17.88 -20.59
N ALA A 173 -4.64 19.12 -20.63
CA ALA A 173 -4.10 19.71 -21.86
C ALA A 173 -2.89 18.92 -22.38
N TRP A 174 -2.04 18.44 -21.47
CA TRP A 174 -0.87 17.64 -21.82
C TRP A 174 -1.27 16.29 -22.43
N VAL A 175 -2.19 15.55 -21.81
CA VAL A 175 -2.73 14.29 -22.36
C VAL A 175 -3.39 14.54 -23.73
N ALA A 176 -4.20 15.59 -23.87
CA ALA A 176 -4.87 15.94 -25.13
C ALA A 176 -3.90 16.36 -26.25
N SER A 177 -2.69 16.79 -25.92
CA SER A 177 -1.66 17.15 -26.90
C SER A 177 -0.90 15.95 -27.48
N GLU A 178 -1.17 14.74 -26.98
CA GLU A 178 -0.47 13.50 -27.32
C GLU A 178 1.06 13.54 -27.08
N ALA A 179 1.55 14.53 -26.33
CA ALA A 179 2.94 14.59 -25.93
C ALA A 179 3.26 13.51 -24.89
N GLU A 180 4.50 13.02 -24.87
CA GLU A 180 4.95 12.04 -23.89
C GLU A 180 4.74 12.55 -22.46
N ILE A 181 4.09 11.76 -21.63
CA ILE A 181 3.83 12.06 -20.22
C ILE A 181 4.61 11.09 -19.31
N PRO A 182 4.98 11.49 -18.08
CA PRO A 182 5.60 10.58 -17.14
C PRO A 182 4.75 9.33 -16.92
N GLN A 183 5.35 8.15 -17.04
CA GLN A 183 4.65 6.86 -16.94
C GLN A 183 3.83 6.74 -15.66
N LYS A 184 4.28 7.32 -14.54
CA LYS A 184 3.54 7.33 -13.27
C LYS A 184 2.16 8.01 -13.34
N LEU A 185 1.97 8.98 -14.25
CA LEU A 185 0.68 9.64 -14.45
C LEU A 185 -0.37 8.73 -15.08
N LEU A 186 0.07 7.68 -15.79
CA LEU A 186 -0.86 6.69 -16.36
C LEU A 186 -1.66 5.95 -15.30
N HIS A 187 -1.16 5.90 -14.05
CA HIS A 187 -1.89 5.31 -12.92
C HIS A 187 -3.18 6.07 -12.56
N ALA A 188 -3.23 7.37 -12.87
CA ALA A 188 -4.40 8.22 -12.64
C ALA A 188 -4.95 8.81 -13.95
N LEU A 189 -4.80 8.11 -15.09
CA LEU A 189 -5.21 8.60 -16.42
C LEU A 189 -6.70 8.98 -16.48
N GLU A 190 -7.56 8.39 -15.67
CA GLU A 190 -8.99 8.69 -15.59
C GLU A 190 -9.30 10.15 -15.26
N ILE A 191 -8.35 10.89 -14.63
CA ILE A 191 -8.54 12.32 -14.33
C ILE A 191 -8.55 13.19 -15.59
N ALA A 192 -8.03 12.66 -16.69
CA ALA A 192 -7.99 13.38 -17.97
C ALA A 192 -9.37 13.47 -18.66
N GLY A 193 -10.41 12.77 -18.13
CA GLY A 193 -11.75 12.79 -18.70
C GLY A 193 -11.75 12.24 -20.13
N ASP A 194 -12.43 12.92 -21.06
CA ASP A 194 -12.54 12.48 -22.46
C ASP A 194 -11.19 12.33 -23.16
N ALA A 195 -10.18 13.10 -22.77
CA ALA A 195 -8.83 12.99 -23.32
C ALA A 195 -8.13 11.65 -22.98
N ALA A 196 -8.63 10.92 -21.98
CA ALA A 196 -8.11 9.59 -21.64
C ALA A 196 -8.53 8.53 -22.67
N ASN A 197 -9.69 8.72 -23.35
CA ASN A 197 -10.25 7.73 -24.27
C ASN A 197 -9.32 7.50 -25.47
N GLY A 198 -8.69 6.33 -25.52
CA GLY A 198 -7.76 5.95 -26.57
C GLY A 198 -6.49 6.79 -26.64
N ALA A 199 -6.13 7.51 -25.58
CA ALA A 199 -4.95 8.36 -25.55
C ALA A 199 -3.71 7.61 -26.06
N ALA A 200 -3.06 8.13 -27.11
CA ALA A 200 -1.92 7.48 -27.77
C ALA A 200 -0.68 7.39 -26.88
N VAL A 201 -0.60 8.26 -25.86
CA VAL A 201 0.49 8.28 -24.87
C VAL A 201 0.42 7.10 -23.87
N ALA A 202 -0.73 6.42 -23.78
CA ALA A 202 -0.92 5.30 -22.88
C ALA A 202 -0.64 3.98 -23.60
N HIS A 203 0.29 3.20 -23.05
CA HIS A 203 0.63 1.89 -23.57
C HIS A 203 -0.09 0.79 -22.78
N VAL A 204 -0.87 -0.03 -23.49
CA VAL A 204 -1.46 -1.25 -22.93
C VAL A 204 -0.35 -2.24 -22.64
N THR A 205 -0.29 -2.74 -21.41
CA THR A 205 0.66 -3.81 -21.04
C THR A 205 0.26 -5.15 -21.66
N ASP A 206 1.16 -6.12 -21.66
CA ASP A 206 0.90 -7.49 -22.18
C ASP A 206 -0.29 -8.19 -21.47
N ILE A 207 -0.62 -7.77 -20.26
CA ILE A 207 -1.76 -8.28 -19.49
C ILE A 207 -3.04 -7.44 -19.63
N GLY A 208 -3.01 -6.39 -20.46
CA GLY A 208 -4.19 -5.57 -20.74
C GLY A 208 -4.48 -4.49 -19.69
N THR A 209 -3.52 -4.02 -18.91
CA THR A 209 -3.73 -2.90 -17.96
C THR A 209 -3.06 -1.61 -18.43
N ILE A 210 -3.60 -0.47 -18.02
CA ILE A 210 -3.00 0.85 -18.13
C ILE A 210 -2.60 1.29 -16.72
N GLY A 211 -1.31 1.59 -16.50
CA GLY A 211 -0.80 2.13 -15.25
C GLY A 211 -1.15 1.32 -14.00
N ALA A 212 -1.36 0.00 -14.12
CA ALA A 212 -1.81 -0.89 -13.04
C ALA A 212 -3.16 -0.48 -12.39
N SER A 213 -3.98 0.38 -13.01
CA SER A 213 -5.23 0.89 -12.44
C SER A 213 -6.46 0.44 -13.23
N PRO A 214 -7.48 -0.14 -12.56
CA PRO A 214 -8.78 -0.40 -13.18
C PRO A 214 -9.46 0.85 -13.71
N ALA A 215 -9.45 1.97 -12.97
CA ALA A 215 -10.05 3.23 -13.39
C ALA A 215 -9.35 3.82 -14.62
N ALA A 216 -8.02 3.87 -14.63
CA ALA A 216 -7.24 4.32 -15.78
C ALA A 216 -7.49 3.44 -17.02
N SER A 217 -7.53 2.12 -16.82
CA SER A 217 -7.83 1.15 -17.88
C SER A 217 -9.24 1.33 -18.46
N ALA A 218 -10.23 1.58 -17.60
CA ALA A 218 -11.61 1.82 -18.02
C ALA A 218 -11.76 3.15 -18.76
N ALA A 219 -11.12 4.22 -18.27
CA ALA A 219 -11.12 5.53 -18.93
C ALA A 219 -10.47 5.47 -20.31
N TRP A 220 -9.32 4.80 -20.42
CA TRP A 220 -8.65 4.63 -21.71
C TRP A 220 -9.46 3.79 -22.70
N LEU A 221 -10.14 2.74 -22.22
CA LEU A 221 -10.97 1.89 -23.08
C LEU A 221 -12.22 2.64 -23.59
N GLY A 222 -12.82 3.47 -22.74
CA GLY A 222 -13.96 4.34 -23.11
C GLY A 222 -15.06 3.60 -23.86
N ASP A 223 -15.53 4.18 -24.98
CA ASP A 223 -16.61 3.65 -25.81
C ASP A 223 -16.30 2.32 -26.50
N ARG A 224 -15.03 1.92 -26.59
CA ARG A 224 -14.63 0.61 -27.09
C ARG A 224 -15.00 -0.53 -26.15
N GLY A 225 -15.19 -0.24 -24.88
CA GLY A 225 -15.54 -1.23 -23.87
C GLY A 225 -16.75 -2.09 -24.23
N PRO A 226 -17.92 -1.51 -24.47
CA PRO A 226 -19.11 -2.26 -24.89
C PRO A 226 -19.01 -2.81 -26.31
N SER A 227 -18.35 -2.12 -27.24
CA SER A 227 -18.30 -2.47 -28.67
C SER A 227 -17.28 -3.56 -29.03
N GLU A 228 -16.21 -3.72 -28.23
CA GLU A 228 -15.09 -4.63 -28.49
C GLU A 228 -14.93 -5.68 -27.37
N PRO A 229 -15.77 -6.72 -27.31
CA PRO A 229 -15.73 -7.72 -26.23
C PRO A 229 -14.39 -8.47 -26.11
N GLY A 230 -13.64 -8.59 -27.20
CA GLY A 230 -12.34 -9.26 -27.26
C GLY A 230 -11.14 -8.38 -26.92
N HIS A 231 -11.34 -7.11 -26.58
CA HIS A 231 -10.23 -6.19 -26.30
C HIS A 231 -9.44 -6.60 -25.07
N PRO A 232 -8.08 -6.65 -25.10
CA PRO A 232 -7.28 -7.09 -23.95
C PRO A 232 -7.55 -6.34 -22.65
N VAL A 233 -7.76 -5.01 -22.72
CA VAL A 233 -8.08 -4.18 -21.54
C VAL A 233 -9.42 -4.57 -20.94
N ARG A 234 -10.44 -4.83 -21.77
CA ARG A 234 -11.72 -5.35 -21.28
C ARG A 234 -11.57 -6.71 -20.60
N TRP A 235 -10.79 -7.59 -21.19
CA TRP A 235 -10.49 -8.90 -20.61
C TRP A 235 -9.86 -8.79 -19.21
N HIS A 236 -8.91 -7.89 -19.06
CA HIS A 236 -8.26 -7.62 -17.79
C HIS A 236 -9.26 -7.11 -16.74
N LEU A 237 -10.08 -6.12 -17.09
CA LEU A 237 -11.13 -5.59 -16.20
C LEU A 237 -12.13 -6.66 -15.79
N GLU A 238 -12.62 -7.50 -16.72
CA GLU A 238 -13.51 -8.62 -16.44
C GLU A 238 -12.85 -9.66 -15.50
N ALA A 239 -11.57 -9.93 -15.67
CA ALA A 239 -10.82 -10.85 -14.81
C ALA A 239 -10.71 -10.33 -13.37
N ILE A 240 -10.41 -9.04 -13.18
CA ILE A 240 -10.36 -8.41 -11.85
C ILE A 240 -11.73 -8.46 -11.19
N VAL A 241 -12.78 -8.01 -11.86
CA VAL A 241 -14.13 -7.96 -11.33
C VAL A 241 -14.64 -9.34 -10.89
N ARG A 242 -14.42 -10.38 -11.73
CA ARG A 242 -14.81 -11.76 -11.36
C ARG A 242 -14.05 -12.27 -10.15
N ARG A 243 -12.76 -11.94 -10.04
CA ARG A 243 -11.91 -12.35 -8.93
C ARG A 243 -12.35 -11.76 -7.59
N HIS A 244 -12.83 -10.52 -7.61
CA HIS A 244 -13.23 -9.78 -6.41
C HIS A 244 -14.75 -9.70 -6.18
N GLY A 245 -15.56 -10.34 -7.02
CA GLY A 245 -17.02 -10.39 -6.86
C GLY A 245 -17.72 -9.05 -7.12
N GLY A 246 -17.13 -8.17 -7.94
CA GLY A 246 -17.69 -6.86 -8.32
C GLY A 246 -16.80 -5.67 -7.96
N PRO A 247 -16.59 -5.34 -6.68
CA PRO A 247 -15.66 -4.28 -6.28
C PRO A 247 -14.22 -4.62 -6.68
N VAL A 248 -13.40 -3.60 -6.90
CA VAL A 248 -12.02 -3.78 -7.40
C VAL A 248 -11.01 -3.12 -6.49
N PRO A 249 -9.79 -3.67 -6.37
CA PRO A 249 -8.71 -3.05 -5.61
C PRO A 249 -8.02 -1.94 -6.42
N VAL A 250 -7.14 -1.17 -5.75
CA VAL A 250 -6.09 -0.38 -6.40
C VAL A 250 -5.06 -1.32 -7.05
N GLY A 251 -4.19 -0.83 -7.89
CA GLY A 251 -2.99 -1.45 -8.44
C GLY A 251 -2.93 -2.99 -8.47
N LEU A 252 -3.26 -3.60 -9.60
CA LEU A 252 -3.06 -5.04 -9.83
C LEU A 252 -2.44 -5.29 -11.21
N PRO A 253 -1.59 -6.30 -11.33
CA PRO A 253 -1.03 -7.20 -10.33
C PRO A 253 0.10 -6.56 -9.53
N ILE A 254 0.25 -6.97 -8.26
CA ILE A 254 1.33 -6.54 -7.36
C ILE A 254 2.30 -7.70 -7.04
N THR A 255 2.53 -8.58 -7.98
CA THR A 255 3.22 -9.87 -7.81
C THR A 255 4.59 -9.74 -7.15
N VAL A 256 5.44 -8.85 -7.66
CA VAL A 256 6.82 -8.67 -7.14
C VAL A 256 6.79 -7.98 -5.79
N PHE A 257 5.98 -6.95 -5.64
CA PHE A 257 5.74 -6.25 -4.39
C PHE A 257 5.34 -7.24 -3.29
N GLU A 258 4.23 -7.96 -3.48
CA GLU A 258 3.71 -8.89 -2.47
C GLU A 258 4.73 -9.98 -2.10
N ARG A 259 5.38 -10.59 -3.09
CA ARG A 259 6.41 -11.62 -2.86
C ARG A 259 7.60 -11.06 -2.08
N GLY A 260 8.08 -9.87 -2.44
CA GLY A 260 9.20 -9.21 -1.75
C GLY A 260 8.92 -9.01 -0.27
N TRP A 261 7.79 -8.39 0.06
CA TRP A 261 7.42 -8.13 1.46
C TRP A 261 7.14 -9.40 2.25
N VAL A 262 6.37 -10.34 1.71
CA VAL A 262 6.05 -11.60 2.40
C VAL A 262 7.32 -12.37 2.73
N LEU A 263 8.18 -12.59 1.73
CA LEU A 263 9.41 -13.37 1.91
C LEU A 263 10.39 -12.68 2.87
N SER A 264 10.50 -11.33 2.81
CA SER A 264 11.38 -10.59 3.72
C SER A 264 10.91 -10.64 5.16
N TRP A 265 9.61 -10.45 5.45
CA TRP A 265 9.06 -10.56 6.80
C TRP A 265 9.28 -11.94 7.40
N LEU A 266 8.96 -13.01 6.65
CA LEU A 266 9.09 -14.39 7.11
C LEU A 266 10.56 -14.77 7.36
N ALA A 267 11.45 -14.43 6.40
CA ALA A 267 12.87 -14.77 6.48
C ALA A 267 13.59 -13.98 7.59
N ARG A 268 13.31 -12.66 7.73
CA ARG A 268 13.88 -11.85 8.82
C ARG A 268 13.49 -12.38 10.21
N ALA A 269 12.28 -12.88 10.35
CA ALA A 269 11.83 -13.50 11.59
C ALA A 269 12.45 -14.89 11.87
N GLY A 270 13.14 -15.47 10.90
CA GLY A 270 13.74 -16.80 11.01
C GLY A 270 12.73 -17.94 10.99
N ILE A 271 11.56 -17.73 10.41
CA ILE A 271 10.56 -18.80 10.23
C ILE A 271 11.08 -19.80 9.20
N PRO A 272 11.07 -21.12 9.47
CA PRO A 272 11.44 -22.12 8.46
C PRO A 272 10.33 -22.28 7.44
N PHE A 273 10.65 -22.07 6.15
CA PHE A 273 9.78 -22.32 5.00
C PHE A 273 10.61 -22.55 3.75
N GLU A 274 10.01 -23.17 2.75
CA GLU A 274 10.62 -23.40 1.44
C GLU A 274 9.99 -22.50 0.39
N VAL A 275 10.82 -21.87 -0.44
CA VAL A 275 10.35 -21.04 -1.56
C VAL A 275 10.40 -21.87 -2.84
N PRO A 276 9.29 -21.99 -3.59
CA PRO A 276 9.30 -22.67 -4.88
C PRO A 276 10.40 -22.11 -5.80
N PRO A 277 11.22 -22.97 -6.46
CA PRO A 277 12.29 -22.52 -7.35
C PRO A 277 11.82 -21.54 -8.44
N GLU A 278 10.60 -21.75 -8.94
CA GLU A 278 9.97 -20.91 -9.95
C GLU A 278 9.74 -19.49 -9.40
N MET A 279 9.26 -19.36 -8.15
CA MET A 279 9.06 -18.06 -7.52
C MET A 279 10.37 -17.28 -7.36
N LEU A 280 11.45 -17.98 -6.97
CA LEU A 280 12.78 -17.35 -6.88
C LEU A 280 13.30 -16.93 -8.26
N ALA A 281 13.10 -17.76 -9.27
CA ALA A 281 13.49 -17.45 -10.64
C ALA A 281 12.74 -16.23 -11.17
N ASP A 282 11.41 -16.19 -10.98
CA ASP A 282 10.55 -15.06 -11.37
C ASP A 282 10.96 -13.77 -10.67
N LEU A 283 11.15 -13.82 -9.33
CA LEU A 283 11.55 -12.66 -8.55
C LEU A 283 12.92 -12.10 -9.01
N ARG A 284 13.86 -12.99 -9.32
CA ARG A 284 15.17 -12.59 -9.87
C ARG A 284 15.05 -12.00 -11.27
N ALA A 285 14.21 -12.57 -12.14
CA ALA A 285 14.03 -12.11 -13.51
C ALA A 285 13.32 -10.76 -13.57
N ALA A 286 12.39 -10.50 -12.65
CA ALA A 286 11.65 -9.25 -12.58
C ALA A 286 12.52 -8.02 -12.31
N ILE A 287 13.67 -8.18 -11.64
CA ILE A 287 14.57 -7.06 -11.33
C ILE A 287 15.44 -6.76 -12.56
N GLY A 288 15.13 -5.71 -13.31
CA GLY A 288 15.92 -5.23 -14.44
C GLY A 288 17.10 -4.34 -14.03
N PRO A 289 17.84 -3.79 -15.02
CA PRO A 289 18.91 -2.83 -14.77
C PRO A 289 18.44 -1.54 -14.07
N ALA A 290 17.21 -1.11 -14.34
CA ALA A 290 16.57 0.04 -13.72
C ALA A 290 15.70 -0.31 -12.48
N GLY A 291 15.73 -1.57 -12.02
CA GLY A 291 14.88 -2.06 -10.93
C GLY A 291 13.64 -2.81 -11.42
N THR A 292 12.62 -2.87 -10.57
CA THR A 292 11.32 -3.52 -10.83
C THR A 292 10.18 -2.63 -10.35
N PRO A 293 9.03 -2.61 -11.05
CA PRO A 293 7.86 -1.86 -10.61
C PRO A 293 7.04 -2.62 -9.55
N ALA A 294 6.26 -1.88 -8.76
CA ALA A 294 5.27 -2.45 -7.84
C ALA A 294 4.14 -3.18 -8.58
N GLY A 295 3.72 -2.66 -9.73
CA GLY A 295 2.66 -3.22 -10.57
C GLY A 295 2.95 -3.05 -12.06
N ALA A 296 2.33 -3.92 -12.87
CA ALA A 296 2.50 -3.88 -14.33
C ALA A 296 1.97 -2.55 -14.92
N GLY A 297 2.80 -1.85 -15.68
CA GLY A 297 2.47 -0.54 -16.26
C GLY A 297 2.92 0.65 -15.43
N LEU A 298 3.43 0.43 -14.21
CA LEU A 298 4.13 1.45 -13.42
C LEU A 298 5.62 1.50 -13.79
N PRO A 299 6.32 2.63 -13.57
CA PRO A 299 7.78 2.67 -13.69
C PRO A 299 8.42 1.84 -12.56
N PRO A 300 9.66 1.34 -12.77
CA PRO A 300 10.45 0.77 -11.69
C PRO A 300 10.60 1.74 -10.53
N ASP A 301 10.57 1.21 -9.30
CA ASP A 301 10.69 1.99 -8.08
C ASP A 301 11.75 1.41 -7.13
N ALA A 302 12.31 2.28 -6.27
CA ALA A 302 13.35 1.88 -5.33
C ALA A 302 12.81 0.98 -4.22
N ASP A 303 11.54 1.13 -3.86
CA ASP A 303 10.93 0.41 -2.74
C ASP A 303 10.77 -1.08 -3.07
N THR A 304 10.01 -1.38 -4.13
CA THR A 304 9.82 -2.76 -4.60
C THR A 304 11.14 -3.41 -4.97
N THR A 305 12.04 -2.66 -5.63
CA THR A 305 13.36 -3.15 -6.00
C THR A 305 14.19 -3.53 -4.78
N SER A 306 14.25 -2.68 -3.76
CA SER A 306 15.06 -2.93 -2.56
C SER A 306 14.54 -4.09 -1.74
N VAL A 307 13.23 -4.19 -1.51
CA VAL A 307 12.63 -5.28 -0.75
C VAL A 307 12.78 -6.62 -1.47
N ALA A 308 12.65 -6.66 -2.80
CA ALA A 308 12.90 -7.87 -3.58
C ALA A 308 14.37 -8.32 -3.50
N LEU A 309 15.32 -7.38 -3.58
CA LEU A 309 16.76 -7.65 -3.42
C LEU A 309 17.10 -8.13 -2.00
N TYR A 310 16.51 -7.51 -0.99
CA TYR A 310 16.67 -7.91 0.41
C TYR A 310 16.15 -9.33 0.66
N ALA A 311 14.94 -9.64 0.19
CA ALA A 311 14.36 -10.98 0.29
C ALA A 311 15.27 -12.04 -0.35
N LEU A 312 15.77 -11.79 -1.56
CA LEU A 312 16.72 -12.70 -2.24
C LEU A 312 18.01 -12.90 -1.44
N ALA A 313 18.53 -11.85 -0.81
CA ALA A 313 19.73 -11.94 0.01
C ALA A 313 19.51 -12.75 1.30
N LEU A 314 18.37 -12.58 1.97
CA LEU A 314 17.97 -13.36 3.14
C LEU A 314 17.78 -14.85 2.81
N LEU A 315 17.29 -15.15 1.61
CA LEU A 315 17.07 -16.52 1.13
C LEU A 315 18.33 -17.18 0.56
N GLY A 316 19.51 -16.57 0.72
CA GLY A 316 20.79 -17.16 0.30
C GLY A 316 21.09 -17.10 -1.20
N VAL A 317 20.28 -16.38 -1.99
CA VAL A 317 20.43 -16.18 -3.44
C VAL A 317 20.65 -14.71 -3.81
N PRO A 318 21.63 -14.02 -3.18
CA PRO A 318 21.80 -12.59 -3.32
C PRO A 318 22.03 -12.17 -4.76
N ARG A 319 21.47 -11.02 -5.15
CA ARG A 319 21.71 -10.31 -6.38
C ARG A 319 22.34 -8.96 -6.07
N ARG A 320 23.28 -8.50 -6.92
CA ARG A 320 23.88 -7.18 -6.76
C ARG A 320 22.81 -6.10 -6.77
N PRO A 321 22.77 -5.22 -5.76
CA PRO A 321 21.78 -4.16 -5.65
C PRO A 321 22.10 -2.94 -6.53
N ASP A 322 22.83 -3.14 -7.63
CA ASP A 322 23.32 -2.06 -8.51
C ASP A 322 22.19 -1.31 -9.23
N SER A 323 21.01 -1.94 -9.42
CA SER A 323 19.83 -1.26 -9.96
C SER A 323 19.31 -0.12 -9.07
N LEU A 324 19.62 -0.13 -7.78
CA LEU A 324 19.23 0.94 -6.85
C LEU A 324 19.96 2.26 -7.11
N TRP A 325 21.15 2.23 -7.73
CA TRP A 325 21.86 3.47 -8.09
C TRP A 325 21.06 4.40 -9.02
N ALA A 326 20.11 3.86 -9.76
CA ALA A 326 19.20 4.63 -10.61
C ALA A 326 18.33 5.63 -9.82
N PHE A 327 18.12 5.39 -8.53
CA PHE A 327 17.29 6.19 -7.62
C PHE A 327 18.11 7.05 -6.66
N GLU A 328 19.44 7.03 -6.78
CA GLU A 328 20.33 7.77 -5.88
C GLU A 328 20.22 9.27 -6.13
N THR A 329 19.99 10.03 -5.06
CA THR A 329 20.09 11.49 -5.02
C THR A 329 21.33 11.92 -4.22
N PRO A 330 21.69 13.19 -4.19
CA PRO A 330 22.79 13.65 -3.35
C PRO A 330 22.63 13.30 -1.85
N THR A 331 21.41 13.24 -1.34
CA THR A 331 21.14 13.08 0.09
C THR A 331 20.47 11.76 0.48
N HIS A 332 19.69 11.16 -0.41
CA HIS A 332 18.86 9.99 -0.13
C HIS A 332 18.62 9.16 -1.41
N PHE A 333 17.68 8.23 -1.37
CA PHE A 333 17.15 7.51 -2.54
C PHE A 333 15.69 7.90 -2.74
N CYS A 334 15.33 8.36 -3.94
CA CYS A 334 13.95 8.66 -4.30
C CYS A 334 13.16 7.37 -4.60
N THR A 335 11.83 7.41 -4.51
CA THR A 335 10.98 6.26 -4.87
C THR A 335 11.02 6.04 -6.38
N TRP A 336 10.77 7.09 -7.16
CA TRP A 336 10.88 7.10 -8.63
C TRP A 336 11.88 8.14 -9.09
N GLN A 337 12.54 7.86 -10.20
CA GLN A 337 13.46 8.83 -10.81
C GLN A 337 12.75 10.16 -11.09
N GLY A 338 13.37 11.27 -10.66
CA GLY A 338 12.83 12.62 -10.81
C GLY A 338 11.67 12.96 -9.86
N GLU A 339 11.46 12.18 -8.81
CA GLU A 339 10.54 12.53 -7.72
C GLU A 339 11.12 13.65 -6.86
N GLU A 340 10.28 14.64 -6.48
CA GLU A 340 10.68 15.71 -5.56
C GLU A 340 10.51 15.33 -4.08
N GLY A 341 9.65 14.35 -3.79
CA GLY A 341 9.38 13.86 -2.44
C GLY A 341 10.44 12.88 -1.94
N SER A 342 10.34 12.54 -0.66
CA SER A 342 11.18 11.53 -0.02
C SER A 342 10.37 10.66 0.91
N SER A 343 10.78 9.39 1.07
CA SER A 343 10.15 8.41 1.96
C SER A 343 11.19 7.80 2.89
N VAL A 344 10.85 7.73 4.17
CA VAL A 344 11.74 7.11 5.16
C VAL A 344 11.71 5.57 5.05
N SER A 345 10.55 4.97 4.76
CA SER A 345 10.46 3.52 4.58
C SER A 345 11.22 3.05 3.35
N VAL A 346 11.12 3.75 2.22
CA VAL A 346 11.93 3.44 1.02
C VAL A 346 13.42 3.47 1.35
N ASN A 347 13.90 4.50 2.05
CA ASN A 347 15.31 4.61 2.41
C ASN A 347 15.74 3.55 3.44
N ALA A 348 14.85 3.13 4.33
CA ALA A 348 15.09 1.99 5.23
C ALA A 348 15.21 0.67 4.45
N HIS A 349 14.32 0.42 3.48
CA HIS A 349 14.39 -0.78 2.64
C HIS A 349 15.63 -0.78 1.73
N VAL A 350 16.06 0.37 1.22
CA VAL A 350 17.33 0.49 0.49
C VAL A 350 18.52 0.20 1.40
N LEU A 351 18.48 0.65 2.67
CA LEU A 351 19.49 0.32 3.68
C LEU A 351 19.52 -1.19 3.96
N ASP A 352 18.35 -1.83 4.10
CA ASP A 352 18.22 -3.29 4.24
C ASP A 352 18.87 -4.02 3.05
N ALA A 353 18.58 -3.59 1.82
CA ALA A 353 19.11 -4.24 0.60
C ALA A 353 20.64 -4.13 0.50
N PHE A 354 21.21 -2.94 0.69
CA PHE A 354 22.66 -2.74 0.65
C PHE A 354 23.34 -3.42 1.84
N GLY A 355 22.79 -3.27 3.05
CA GLY A 355 23.34 -3.83 4.28
C GLY A 355 23.39 -5.35 4.25
N GLN A 356 22.27 -5.99 3.92
CA GLN A 356 22.20 -7.45 3.83
C GLN A 356 23.10 -8.00 2.72
N TYR A 357 23.13 -7.34 1.54
CA TYR A 357 24.05 -7.75 0.48
C TYR A 357 25.51 -7.66 0.94
N ALA A 358 25.90 -6.57 1.58
CA ALA A 358 27.28 -6.39 2.09
C ALA A 358 27.62 -7.44 3.16
N ALA A 359 26.68 -7.82 4.01
CA ALA A 359 26.85 -8.85 5.04
C ALA A 359 27.10 -10.24 4.42
N VAL A 360 26.33 -10.63 3.39
CA VAL A 360 26.48 -11.95 2.74
C VAL A 360 27.56 -11.97 1.66
N ARG A 361 28.10 -10.81 1.25
CA ARG A 361 29.18 -10.64 0.26
C ARG A 361 30.27 -9.68 0.79
N PRO A 362 31.01 -10.04 1.86
CA PRO A 362 31.96 -9.14 2.52
C PRO A 362 33.05 -8.58 1.60
N ALA A 363 33.45 -9.36 0.59
CA ALA A 363 34.43 -8.91 -0.41
C ALA A 363 33.96 -7.71 -1.26
N GLU A 364 32.66 -7.49 -1.37
CA GLU A 364 32.05 -6.39 -2.11
C GLU A 364 31.54 -5.25 -1.19
N ALA A 365 31.59 -5.42 0.13
CA ALA A 365 30.99 -4.50 1.12
C ALA A 365 31.51 -3.06 0.99
N ALA A 366 32.79 -2.87 0.69
CA ALA A 366 33.39 -1.55 0.54
C ALA A 366 32.71 -0.69 -0.55
N ARG A 367 32.13 -1.31 -1.58
CA ARG A 367 31.41 -0.63 -2.66
C ARG A 367 30.15 0.07 -2.17
N TYR A 368 29.45 -0.52 -1.21
CA TYR A 368 28.14 -0.05 -0.71
C TYR A 368 28.24 0.75 0.58
N ALA A 369 29.40 0.74 1.25
CA ALA A 369 29.61 1.43 2.51
C ALA A 369 29.27 2.94 2.49
N PRO A 370 29.59 3.72 1.42
CA PRO A 370 29.20 5.13 1.34
C PRO A 370 27.66 5.31 1.33
N ALA A 371 26.92 4.49 0.57
CA ALA A 371 25.46 4.54 0.51
C ALA A 371 24.82 4.15 1.85
N ILE A 372 25.33 3.10 2.51
CA ILE A 372 24.88 2.68 3.85
C ILE A 372 25.11 3.83 4.85
N GLY A 373 26.26 4.51 4.79
CA GLY A 373 26.58 5.68 5.62
C GLY A 373 25.63 6.86 5.38
N LYS A 374 25.34 7.16 4.11
CA LYS A 374 24.38 8.20 3.70
C LYS A 374 22.97 7.90 4.21
N LEU A 375 22.46 6.69 3.94
CA LEU A 375 21.14 6.26 4.36
C LEU A 375 20.95 6.31 5.86
N ARG A 376 21.93 5.79 6.62
CA ARG A 376 21.94 5.90 8.07
C ARG A 376 21.82 7.35 8.55
N GLY A 377 22.70 8.24 8.06
CA GLY A 377 22.67 9.65 8.43
C GLY A 377 21.33 10.29 8.13
N TRP A 378 20.82 10.06 6.92
CA TRP A 378 19.57 10.62 6.46
C TRP A 378 18.35 10.14 7.28
N LEU A 379 18.29 8.85 7.67
CA LEU A 379 17.22 8.30 8.52
C LEU A 379 17.28 8.87 9.94
N LEU A 380 18.49 9.02 10.51
CA LEU A 380 18.66 9.60 11.84
C LEU A 380 18.21 11.05 11.92
N GLU A 381 18.48 11.85 10.87
CA GLU A 381 18.03 13.25 10.77
C GLU A 381 16.52 13.43 10.67
N ARG A 382 15.79 12.37 10.29
CA ARG A 382 14.32 12.39 10.08
C ARG A 382 13.52 11.74 11.18
N GLN A 383 14.20 11.23 12.21
CA GLN A 383 13.51 10.79 13.41
C GLN A 383 12.84 11.98 14.09
N ARG A 384 11.58 11.83 14.47
CA ARG A 384 10.83 12.84 15.21
C ARG A 384 11.32 12.94 16.65
N GLU A 385 11.01 14.05 17.30
CA GLU A 385 11.38 14.30 18.70
C GLU A 385 10.82 13.24 19.66
N ASP A 386 9.66 12.64 19.33
CA ASP A 386 9.05 11.56 20.10
C ASP A 386 9.69 10.18 19.86
N GLY A 387 10.63 10.06 18.92
CA GLY A 387 11.32 8.80 18.60
C GLY A 387 10.70 8.03 17.44
N SER A 388 9.56 8.46 16.88
CA SER A 388 8.90 7.84 15.74
C SER A 388 9.41 8.35 14.38
N TRP A 389 8.91 7.72 13.30
CA TRP A 389 8.97 8.24 11.93
C TRP A 389 7.57 8.22 11.31
N ASP A 390 7.30 9.19 10.44
CA ASP A 390 6.15 9.19 9.52
C ASP A 390 6.62 8.91 8.09
N ASP A 391 5.74 8.33 7.29
CA ASP A 391 6.04 8.02 5.90
C ASP A 391 4.90 8.43 4.96
N ARG A 392 5.23 8.65 3.68
CA ARG A 392 4.27 9.00 2.63
C ARG A 392 3.58 7.80 2.00
N TRP A 393 4.03 6.56 2.27
CA TRP A 393 3.46 5.35 1.68
C TRP A 393 2.60 4.54 2.63
N HIS A 394 2.51 4.99 3.89
CA HIS A 394 1.73 4.29 4.90
C HIS A 394 1.12 5.27 5.90
N ALA A 395 -0.18 5.13 6.16
CA ALA A 395 -0.89 6.01 7.07
C ALA A 395 -0.40 5.88 8.53
N SER A 396 0.06 4.70 8.93
CA SER A 396 0.47 4.44 10.30
C SER A 396 1.95 4.74 10.55
N PRO A 397 2.28 5.52 11.60
CA PRO A 397 3.66 5.75 12.02
C PRO A 397 4.35 4.46 12.50
N TYR A 398 3.62 3.44 12.90
CA TYR A 398 4.20 2.16 13.34
C TYR A 398 4.95 1.45 12.21
N TYR A 399 4.43 1.50 10.97
CA TYR A 399 5.13 0.92 9.83
C TYR A 399 6.46 1.64 9.54
N ALA A 400 6.43 2.96 9.46
CA ALA A 400 7.64 3.76 9.23
C ALA A 400 8.67 3.54 10.34
N THR A 401 8.21 3.53 11.61
CA THR A 401 9.07 3.36 12.78
C THR A 401 9.70 1.98 12.82
N VAL A 402 8.95 0.89 12.55
CA VAL A 402 9.54 -0.46 12.52
C VAL A 402 10.52 -0.61 11.37
N SER A 403 10.19 -0.13 10.16
CA SER A 403 11.07 -0.23 8.99
C SER A 403 12.41 0.49 9.23
N CYS A 404 12.37 1.75 9.68
CA CYS A 404 13.57 2.52 10.01
C CYS A 404 14.37 1.89 11.16
N SER A 405 13.67 1.49 12.23
CA SER A 405 14.35 0.95 13.42
C SER A 405 15.03 -0.39 13.16
N LEU A 406 14.39 -1.30 12.42
CA LEU A 406 15.00 -2.60 12.09
C LEU A 406 16.19 -2.44 11.15
N ALA A 407 16.08 -1.62 10.10
CA ALA A 407 17.20 -1.34 9.19
C ALA A 407 18.38 -0.67 9.94
N LEU A 408 18.11 0.29 10.82
CA LEU A 408 19.11 0.96 11.63
C LEU A 408 19.72 0.02 12.69
N HIS A 409 18.92 -0.87 13.28
CA HIS A 409 19.40 -1.86 14.25
C HIS A 409 20.40 -2.84 13.62
N GLU A 410 20.11 -3.31 12.41
CA GLU A 410 20.94 -4.30 11.72
C GLU A 410 22.14 -3.66 11.01
N PHE A 411 21.98 -2.50 10.35
CA PHE A 411 22.97 -1.92 9.46
C PHE A 411 23.42 -0.51 9.83
N GLY A 412 22.82 0.12 10.83
CA GLY A 412 23.15 1.48 11.26
C GLY A 412 24.40 1.58 12.15
N GLY A 413 24.86 0.47 12.73
CA GLY A 413 26.01 0.43 13.65
C GLY A 413 25.80 1.24 14.94
N PRO A 414 26.89 1.53 15.69
CA PRO A 414 26.76 2.16 17.02
C PRO A 414 26.08 3.54 17.01
N ALA A 415 26.20 4.30 15.94
CA ALA A 415 25.56 5.62 15.82
C ALA A 415 24.03 5.58 15.83
N ALA A 416 23.42 4.45 15.43
CA ALA A 416 21.98 4.30 15.37
C ALA A 416 21.36 3.83 16.70
N VAL A 417 22.15 3.35 17.64
CA VAL A 417 21.63 2.79 18.92
C VAL A 417 20.73 3.77 19.70
N PRO A 418 21.06 5.08 19.81
CA PRO A 418 20.17 6.01 20.50
C PRO A 418 18.81 6.17 19.81
N ALA A 419 18.80 6.21 18.47
CA ALA A 419 17.57 6.35 17.68
C ALA A 419 16.66 5.12 17.81
N VAL A 420 17.23 3.91 17.74
CA VAL A 420 16.47 2.67 17.95
C VAL A 420 15.89 2.61 19.36
N ARG A 421 16.65 3.06 20.38
CA ARG A 421 16.14 3.14 21.76
C ARG A 421 14.99 4.13 21.88
N ALA A 422 15.08 5.32 21.28
CA ALA A 422 13.99 6.30 21.29
C ALA A 422 12.71 5.74 20.63
N ALA A 423 12.85 4.98 19.54
CA ALA A 423 11.71 4.30 18.91
C ALA A 423 11.08 3.22 19.80
N VAL A 424 11.89 2.49 20.55
CA VAL A 424 11.38 1.51 21.53
C VAL A 424 10.58 2.22 22.64
N GLU A 425 11.09 3.33 23.18
CA GLU A 425 10.36 4.11 24.19
C GLU A 425 9.03 4.64 23.64
N TRP A 426 9.03 5.18 22.40
CA TRP A 426 7.80 5.61 21.76
C TRP A 426 6.77 4.47 21.61
N VAL A 427 7.20 3.28 21.19
CA VAL A 427 6.31 2.11 21.12
C VAL A 427 5.78 1.73 22.50
N LEU A 428 6.62 1.77 23.54
CA LEU A 428 6.17 1.48 24.91
C LEU A 428 5.15 2.49 25.45
N ASP A 429 5.31 3.78 25.11
CA ASP A 429 4.44 4.86 25.57
C ASP A 429 3.10 4.93 24.82
N THR A 430 3.02 4.34 23.63
CA THR A 430 1.83 4.36 22.76
C THR A 430 1.00 3.08 22.79
N GLN A 431 1.34 2.10 23.64
CA GLN A 431 0.55 0.88 23.79
C GLN A 431 -0.81 1.16 24.43
N SER A 432 -1.88 0.69 23.79
CA SER A 432 -3.24 0.76 24.32
C SER A 432 -3.44 -0.17 25.52
N GLU A 433 -4.46 0.09 26.34
CA GLU A 433 -4.78 -0.70 27.56
C GLU A 433 -5.05 -2.19 27.25
N ASP A 434 -5.64 -2.49 26.09
CA ASP A 434 -5.92 -3.86 25.63
C ASP A 434 -4.69 -4.62 25.10
N GLY A 435 -3.53 -3.94 25.08
CA GLY A 435 -2.25 -4.47 24.64
C GLY A 435 -1.95 -4.25 23.15
N SER A 436 -2.84 -3.62 22.39
CA SER A 436 -2.68 -3.32 20.97
C SER A 436 -1.91 -2.02 20.71
N TRP A 437 -1.57 -1.83 19.44
CA TRP A 437 -1.14 -0.55 18.86
C TRP A 437 -1.98 -0.23 17.63
N GLY A 438 -2.19 1.06 17.37
CA GLY A 438 -2.87 1.53 16.18
C GLY A 438 -3.03 3.04 16.14
N ARG A 439 -3.02 3.59 14.92
CA ARG A 439 -3.19 5.03 14.70
C ARG A 439 -4.57 5.53 15.12
N TRP A 440 -5.61 4.82 14.73
CA TRP A 440 -7.02 5.17 15.02
C TRP A 440 -7.65 4.24 16.04
N THR A 441 -7.39 2.96 15.89
CA THR A 441 -7.80 1.88 16.79
C THR A 441 -6.74 0.80 16.76
N GLY A 442 -6.65 -0.03 17.79
CA GLY A 442 -5.74 -1.16 17.78
C GLY A 442 -6.00 -2.11 16.60
N THR A 443 -4.93 -2.46 15.85
CA THR A 443 -4.99 -3.37 14.71
C THR A 443 -4.00 -4.51 14.85
N ALA A 444 -4.26 -5.64 14.19
CA ALA A 444 -3.29 -6.74 14.12
C ALA A 444 -2.00 -6.33 13.39
N GLU A 445 -2.14 -5.54 12.33
CA GLU A 445 -1.04 -5.05 11.51
C GLU A 445 -0.08 -4.17 12.33
N GLU A 446 -0.58 -3.11 12.93
CA GLU A 446 0.24 -2.16 13.69
C GLU A 446 0.80 -2.79 14.97
N THR A 447 0.01 -3.65 15.61
CA THR A 447 0.48 -4.45 16.77
C THR A 447 1.62 -5.38 16.39
N ALA A 448 1.56 -6.00 15.19
CA ALA A 448 2.65 -6.84 14.71
C ALA A 448 3.94 -6.03 14.44
N TYR A 449 3.84 -4.81 13.92
CA TYR A 449 4.98 -3.93 13.71
C TYR A 449 5.62 -3.52 15.04
N ALA A 450 4.84 -3.01 15.98
CA ALA A 450 5.30 -2.62 17.30
C ALA A 450 5.95 -3.79 18.05
N LEU A 451 5.30 -4.94 18.03
CA LEU A 451 5.80 -6.17 18.70
C LEU A 451 7.14 -6.63 18.10
N GLN A 452 7.30 -6.59 16.77
CA GLN A 452 8.58 -6.95 16.15
C GLN A 452 9.71 -6.02 16.60
N LEU A 453 9.49 -4.70 16.64
CA LEU A 453 10.49 -3.76 17.14
C LEU A 453 10.91 -4.08 18.58
N LEU A 454 9.95 -4.28 19.48
CA LEU A 454 10.23 -4.63 20.88
C LEU A 454 11.02 -5.94 20.99
N LEU A 455 10.68 -6.93 20.18
CA LEU A 455 11.33 -8.23 20.20
C LEU A 455 12.75 -8.18 19.61
N PHE A 456 13.00 -7.43 18.54
CA PHE A 456 14.34 -7.28 17.96
C PHE A 456 15.26 -6.45 18.85
N ALA A 457 14.78 -5.35 19.43
CA ALA A 457 15.56 -4.52 20.34
C ALA A 457 15.93 -5.24 21.64
N GLY A 458 15.07 -6.15 22.11
CA GLY A 458 15.27 -6.93 23.33
C GLY A 458 15.23 -6.07 24.60
N GLY A 459 15.51 -6.65 25.76
CA GLY A 459 15.95 -5.89 26.90
C GLY A 459 15.14 -6.00 28.19
N GLU A 460 14.72 -4.86 28.74
CA GLU A 460 14.21 -4.64 30.06
C GLU A 460 12.85 -5.31 30.32
N GLU A 461 12.46 -5.42 31.62
CA GLU A 461 11.20 -6.02 32.05
C GLU A 461 9.99 -5.32 31.38
N ARG A 462 10.00 -3.98 31.33
CA ARG A 462 8.95 -3.18 30.68
C ARG A 462 8.72 -3.56 29.20
N VAL A 463 9.80 -3.83 28.46
CA VAL A 463 9.73 -4.29 27.05
C VAL A 463 9.10 -5.68 26.98
N ARG A 464 9.48 -6.60 27.88
CA ARG A 464 8.91 -7.95 27.91
C ARG A 464 7.42 -7.95 28.26
N ASP A 465 7.00 -7.12 29.21
CA ASP A 465 5.60 -7.00 29.60
C ASP A 465 4.73 -6.42 28.49
N ALA A 466 5.21 -5.36 27.82
CA ALA A 466 4.52 -4.78 26.67
C ALA A 466 4.43 -5.78 25.52
N ALA A 467 5.51 -6.50 25.21
CA ALA A 467 5.53 -7.53 24.18
C ALA A 467 4.56 -8.69 24.52
N ALA A 468 4.47 -9.11 25.79
CA ALA A 468 3.54 -10.15 26.22
C ALA A 468 2.07 -9.72 26.02
N ARG A 469 1.73 -8.46 26.33
CA ARG A 469 0.37 -7.92 26.08
C ARG A 469 0.05 -7.85 24.59
N GLY A 470 0.99 -7.35 23.76
CA GLY A 470 0.83 -7.30 22.30
C GLY A 470 0.66 -8.69 21.69
N TYR A 471 1.44 -9.66 22.13
CA TYR A 471 1.30 -11.04 21.71
C TYR A 471 -0.07 -11.63 22.09
N ALA A 472 -0.54 -11.39 23.33
CA ALA A 472 -1.86 -11.82 23.78
C ALA A 472 -2.99 -11.17 22.95
N TYR A 473 -2.82 -9.91 22.53
CA TYR A 473 -3.76 -9.24 21.60
C TYR A 473 -3.81 -9.97 20.26
N LEU A 474 -2.65 -10.22 19.62
CA LEU A 474 -2.60 -10.91 18.32
C LEU A 474 -3.25 -12.29 18.35
N LEU A 475 -3.11 -13.02 19.46
CA LEU A 475 -3.77 -14.33 19.61
C LEU A 475 -5.31 -14.25 19.72
N ARG A 476 -5.85 -13.09 20.14
CA ARG A 476 -7.32 -12.88 20.24
C ARG A 476 -7.93 -12.44 18.92
N VAL A 477 -7.16 -11.78 18.05
CA VAL A 477 -7.65 -11.28 16.76
C VAL A 477 -7.65 -12.44 15.77
N ALA A 478 -8.83 -12.95 15.47
CA ALA A 478 -8.99 -14.18 14.67
C ALA A 478 -8.74 -13.97 13.18
N ASP A 479 -8.99 -12.76 12.65
CA ASP A 479 -8.88 -12.46 11.23
C ASP A 479 -8.11 -11.15 10.97
N VAL A 480 -6.93 -11.28 10.36
CA VAL A 480 -6.12 -10.13 9.91
C VAL A 480 -6.73 -9.40 8.71
N ALA A 481 -7.77 -9.93 8.09
CA ALA A 481 -8.51 -9.23 7.04
C ALA A 481 -9.40 -8.11 7.59
N GLU A 482 -9.71 -8.12 8.89
CA GLU A 482 -10.44 -7.05 9.56
C GLU A 482 -9.51 -5.89 9.95
N GLY A 483 -10.01 -4.67 9.92
CA GLY A 483 -9.33 -3.44 10.28
C GLY A 483 -9.21 -2.46 9.10
N PRO A 484 -8.85 -1.18 9.36
CA PRO A 484 -8.73 -0.16 8.34
C PRO A 484 -7.58 -0.47 7.38
N PRO A 485 -7.72 -0.11 6.10
CA PRO A 485 -6.59 -0.07 5.18
C PRO A 485 -5.63 1.06 5.58
N LEU A 486 -4.31 0.81 5.45
CA LEU A 486 -3.27 1.72 5.93
C LEU A 486 -2.21 2.05 4.88
N TRP A 487 -2.16 1.31 3.76
CA TRP A 487 -1.18 1.50 2.70
C TRP A 487 -1.67 2.54 1.69
N HIS A 488 -0.79 3.46 1.31
CA HIS A 488 -1.13 4.56 0.40
C HIS A 488 -1.10 4.14 -1.06
N ASP A 489 -2.17 4.49 -1.76
CA ASP A 489 -2.29 4.60 -3.20
C ASP A 489 -3.29 5.75 -3.46
N LYS A 490 -4.00 5.81 -4.57
CA LYS A 490 -5.09 6.79 -4.81
C LYS A 490 -6.19 6.72 -3.74
N ASP A 491 -6.33 5.58 -3.11
CA ASP A 491 -7.13 5.28 -1.91
C ASP A 491 -6.29 4.41 -0.99
N LEU A 492 -6.62 4.37 0.29
CA LEU A 492 -5.95 3.43 1.19
C LEU A 492 -6.33 1.99 0.82
N TYR A 493 -5.34 1.11 0.84
CA TYR A 493 -5.52 -0.32 0.60
C TYR A 493 -4.83 -1.19 1.65
N ARG A 494 -5.14 -2.47 1.66
CA ARG A 494 -4.47 -3.47 2.49
C ARG A 494 -3.95 -4.60 1.63
N PRO A 495 -2.63 -4.84 1.60
CA PRO A 495 -2.02 -6.02 1.00
C PRO A 495 -2.12 -7.20 1.98
N LEU A 496 -3.15 -8.03 1.82
CA LEU A 496 -3.55 -9.04 2.83
C LEU A 496 -2.43 -10.05 3.14
N ALA A 497 -1.71 -10.54 2.15
CA ALA A 497 -0.63 -11.49 2.35
C ALA A 497 0.57 -10.85 3.07
N VAL A 498 0.87 -9.58 2.79
CA VAL A 498 1.93 -8.82 3.47
C VAL A 498 1.60 -8.64 4.95
N VAL A 499 0.38 -8.23 5.26
CA VAL A 499 -0.09 -8.07 6.65
C VAL A 499 -0.06 -9.42 7.39
N ARG A 500 -0.52 -10.50 6.76
CA ARG A 500 -0.45 -11.86 7.34
C ARG A 500 0.99 -12.28 7.63
N ALA A 501 1.93 -11.99 6.74
CA ALA A 501 3.35 -12.30 6.94
C ALA A 501 3.92 -11.53 8.14
N ALA A 502 3.61 -10.24 8.27
CA ALA A 502 4.06 -9.42 9.39
C ALA A 502 3.51 -9.93 10.74
N VAL A 503 2.21 -10.29 10.78
CA VAL A 503 1.57 -10.86 11.98
C VAL A 503 2.17 -12.22 12.34
N LEU A 504 2.37 -13.10 11.36
CA LEU A 504 2.99 -14.41 11.57
C LEU A 504 4.43 -14.27 12.06
N ALA A 505 5.20 -13.33 11.51
CA ALA A 505 6.56 -13.01 11.96
C ALA A 505 6.58 -12.55 13.43
N ALA A 506 5.68 -11.64 13.81
CA ALA A 506 5.58 -11.15 15.17
C ALA A 506 5.22 -12.27 16.18
N ILE A 507 4.25 -13.12 15.84
CA ILE A 507 3.84 -14.27 16.67
C ILE A 507 5.00 -15.24 16.84
N HIS A 508 5.69 -15.61 15.74
CA HIS A 508 6.84 -16.52 15.78
C HIS A 508 7.98 -15.99 16.63
N LEU A 509 8.34 -14.71 16.46
CA LEU A 509 9.38 -14.06 17.26
C LEU A 509 9.05 -14.06 18.76
N ALA A 510 7.80 -13.75 19.13
CA ALA A 510 7.36 -13.76 20.52
C ALA A 510 7.47 -15.16 21.13
N GLN A 511 7.04 -16.19 20.42
CA GLN A 511 7.12 -17.58 20.84
C GLN A 511 8.57 -18.07 20.98
N SER A 512 9.40 -17.82 19.96
CA SER A 512 10.80 -18.26 19.94
C SER A 512 11.63 -17.65 21.06
N ARG A 513 11.39 -16.38 21.40
CA ARG A 513 12.12 -15.68 22.47
C ARG A 513 11.64 -16.07 23.87
N SER A 514 10.35 -16.32 24.05
CA SER A 514 9.78 -16.82 25.29
C SER A 514 10.31 -18.22 25.66
N LEU A 515 10.68 -19.01 24.64
CA LEU A 515 11.23 -20.37 24.79
C LEU A 515 12.76 -20.42 24.75
N GLY A 516 13.46 -19.28 24.73
CA GLY A 516 14.92 -19.21 24.71
C GLY A 516 15.57 -19.65 23.38
N VAL A 517 14.80 -19.83 22.33
CA VAL A 517 15.30 -20.15 20.97
C VAL A 517 15.74 -18.86 20.29
N ARG A 518 17.03 -18.71 19.98
CA ARG A 518 17.53 -17.55 19.22
C ARG A 518 17.18 -17.70 17.74
N PRO A 519 16.76 -16.61 17.03
CA PRO A 519 16.62 -16.63 15.57
C PRO A 519 17.97 -16.97 14.91
N ILE A 520 17.92 -17.72 13.81
CA ILE A 520 19.10 -18.24 13.08
C ILE A 520 19.91 -17.13 12.36
N SER A 521 19.46 -15.89 12.34
CA SER A 521 20.08 -14.76 11.62
C SER A 521 21.32 -14.14 12.29
N GLN A 522 22.01 -14.85 13.18
CA GLN A 522 23.26 -14.39 13.82
C GLN A 522 24.45 -15.36 13.58
N VAL A 523 24.56 -15.94 12.38
CA VAL A 523 25.81 -16.63 11.96
C VAL A 523 26.31 -16.02 10.66
#